data_ed01a59c101db5ae281ed2442250e522
#
_entry.id   ed01a59c101db5ae281ed2442250e522
#
_cell.length_a   1.000
_cell.length_b   1.000
_cell.length_c   1.000
_cell.angle_alpha   90.00
_cell.angle_beta   90.00
_cell.angle_gamma   90.00
#
_symmetry.space_group_name_H-M   'P 1'
#
loop_
_entity.id
_entity.type
_entity.pdbx_description
1 polymer ?
#
loop_
_entity_poly.entity_id
_entity_poly.type
_entity_poly.pdbx_seq_one_letter_code
_entity_poly.pdbx_strand_id
1 'polypeptide(L)'
;MKRIVFACMALLMGTATFAGGNGPKPKAETATIYIYRTGSWGAAANNWAMFVDEKKVCKLSNNRFIKVEVAPGKHRVSSKIGGIELLKKVTEIEIEAEAGKSYFVACNVKQSLTRARLEMTEVTKSSADKQMEKMTLDKCQEEAETK
;
A
#
# COMPACT_ATOMS: atom_id res chain seq x y z
N MET A 1 57.09 50.05 38.18
CA MET A 1 55.86 49.90 38.93
C MET A 1 54.71 49.71 37.90
N LYS A 2 54.42 48.51 37.54
CA LYS A 2 53.36 48.20 36.57
C LYS A 2 52.25 47.36 37.27
N ARG A 3 51.08 47.92 37.39
CA ARG A 3 49.92 47.27 37.98
C ARG A 3 49.25 46.41 36.90
N ILE A 4 49.17 45.11 37.13
CA ILE A 4 48.48 44.17 36.26
C ILE A 4 47.08 44.03 36.81
N VAL A 5 46.09 44.46 36.05
CA VAL A 5 44.65 44.27 36.32
C VAL A 5 44.21 42.97 35.69
N PHE A 6 43.84 41.97 36.52
CA PHE A 6 43.23 40.75 36.10
C PHE A 6 41.72 41.00 35.90
N ALA A 7 41.27 40.91 34.66
CA ALA A 7 39.86 40.90 34.31
C ALA A 7 39.34 39.46 34.41
N CYS A 8 38.50 39.18 35.40
CA CYS A 8 37.76 37.92 35.49
C CYS A 8 36.63 37.91 34.43
N MET A 9 36.80 37.09 33.44
CA MET A 9 35.77 36.82 32.44
C MET A 9 34.92 35.64 32.93
N ALA A 10 33.72 35.96 33.45
CA ALA A 10 32.74 34.96 33.88
C ALA A 10 32.11 34.31 32.66
N LEU A 11 32.38 33.01 32.45
CA LEU A 11 31.70 32.17 31.45
C LEU A 11 30.31 31.81 31.99
N LEU A 12 29.28 32.42 31.44
CA LEU A 12 27.89 32.01 31.63
C LEU A 12 27.60 30.76 30.74
N MET A 13 27.67 29.58 31.35
CA MET A 13 27.17 28.36 30.72
C MET A 13 25.64 28.39 30.74
N GLY A 14 25.08 28.76 29.59
CA GLY A 14 23.64 28.62 29.35
C GLY A 14 23.29 27.15 29.14
N THR A 15 22.62 26.51 30.10
CA THR A 15 22.01 25.18 29.92
C THR A 15 20.78 25.33 29.04
N ALA A 16 20.90 24.94 27.76
CA ALA A 16 19.76 24.77 26.88
C ALA A 16 18.94 23.55 27.36
N THR A 17 17.87 23.79 28.10
CA THR A 17 16.85 22.77 28.37
C THR A 17 16.08 22.49 27.08
N PHE A 18 16.38 21.37 26.43
CA PHE A 18 15.52 20.82 25.39
C PHE A 18 14.22 20.36 26.05
N ALA A 19 13.20 21.21 26.01
CA ALA A 19 11.82 20.79 26.30
C ALA A 19 11.43 19.78 25.22
N GLY A 20 11.42 18.49 25.56
CA GLY A 20 10.87 17.43 24.75
C GLY A 20 9.39 17.67 24.54
N GLY A 21 9.04 18.35 23.45
CA GLY A 21 7.66 18.51 23.02
C GLY A 21 7.09 17.15 22.62
N ASN A 22 6.18 16.60 23.42
CA ASN A 22 5.28 15.51 23.02
C ASN A 22 4.23 16.05 22.04
N GLY A 23 4.69 16.58 20.90
CA GLY A 23 3.83 16.84 19.78
C GLY A 23 3.39 15.49 19.16
N PRO A 24 2.18 15.39 18.59
CA PRO A 24 1.78 14.20 17.87
C PRO A 24 2.85 13.88 16.83
N LYS A 25 3.42 12.65 16.89
CA LYS A 25 4.37 12.20 15.88
C LYS A 25 3.73 12.41 14.52
N PRO A 26 4.39 13.07 13.57
CA PRO A 26 3.86 13.20 12.22
C PRO A 26 3.52 11.79 11.73
N LYS A 27 2.27 11.57 11.31
CA LYS A 27 1.83 10.31 10.70
C LYS A 27 2.78 10.09 9.53
N ALA A 28 3.52 8.98 9.55
CA ALA A 28 4.41 8.63 8.45
C ALA A 28 3.59 8.70 7.16
N GLU A 29 4.03 9.49 6.19
CA GLU A 29 3.34 9.58 4.91
C GLU A 29 3.36 8.20 4.27
N THR A 30 2.18 7.63 4.05
CA THR A 30 1.99 6.34 3.40
C THR A 30 1.72 6.53 1.93
N ALA A 31 1.98 5.50 1.13
CA ALA A 31 1.47 5.39 -0.23
C ALA A 31 0.20 4.53 -0.21
N THR A 32 -0.63 4.69 -1.24
CA THR A 32 -1.85 3.88 -1.39
C THR A 32 -1.78 3.04 -2.66
N ILE A 33 -1.95 1.74 -2.55
CA ILE A 33 -2.06 0.83 -3.69
C ILE A 33 -3.53 0.44 -3.87
N TYR A 34 -4.10 0.82 -5.01
CA TYR A 34 -5.42 0.39 -5.46
C TYR A 34 -5.27 -0.87 -6.30
N ILE A 35 -5.90 -1.96 -5.89
CA ILE A 35 -5.91 -3.22 -6.63
C ILE A 35 -7.34 -3.48 -7.04
N TYR A 36 -7.61 -3.56 -8.34
CA TYR A 36 -8.96 -3.71 -8.84
C TYR A 36 -9.06 -4.81 -9.91
N ARG A 37 -10.22 -5.40 -9.99
CA ARG A 37 -10.52 -6.45 -10.96
C ARG A 37 -11.70 -6.04 -11.82
N THR A 38 -11.47 -5.98 -13.13
CA THR A 38 -12.53 -5.73 -14.11
C THR A 38 -13.51 -6.91 -14.16
N GLY A 39 -14.75 -6.61 -14.48
CA GLY A 39 -15.80 -7.63 -14.60
C GLY A 39 -15.48 -8.66 -15.68
N SER A 40 -15.60 -9.93 -15.36
CA SER A 40 -15.44 -11.06 -16.28
C SER A 40 -16.56 -12.07 -16.10
N TRP A 41 -17.32 -12.36 -17.16
CA TRP A 41 -18.43 -13.29 -17.12
C TRP A 41 -17.99 -14.72 -16.79
N GLY A 42 -16.94 -15.22 -17.45
CA GLY A 42 -16.47 -16.60 -17.28
C GLY A 42 -15.81 -16.93 -15.96
N ALA A 43 -15.44 -15.91 -15.17
CA ALA A 43 -14.75 -16.07 -13.90
C ALA A 43 -15.40 -15.27 -12.76
N ALA A 44 -16.66 -14.89 -12.92
CA ALA A 44 -17.39 -14.06 -11.97
C ALA A 44 -17.47 -14.68 -10.55
N ALA A 45 -17.61 -15.99 -10.47
CA ALA A 45 -17.70 -16.72 -9.20
C ALA A 45 -16.35 -16.91 -8.47
N ASN A 46 -15.23 -16.69 -9.16
CA ASN A 46 -13.90 -16.91 -8.58
C ASN A 46 -13.43 -15.67 -7.83
N ASN A 47 -13.27 -15.77 -6.52
CA ASN A 47 -12.62 -14.75 -5.70
C ASN A 47 -11.14 -15.05 -5.57
N TRP A 48 -10.31 -14.03 -5.74
CA TRP A 48 -8.85 -14.14 -5.73
C TRP A 48 -8.30 -13.62 -4.41
N ALA A 49 -7.59 -14.48 -3.69
CA ALA A 49 -6.89 -14.03 -2.49
C ALA A 49 -5.71 -13.14 -2.89
N MET A 50 -5.77 -11.87 -2.47
CA MET A 50 -4.74 -10.87 -2.73
C MET A 50 -3.80 -10.76 -1.53
N PHE A 51 -2.52 -10.60 -1.83
CA PHE A 51 -1.46 -10.45 -0.84
C PHE A 51 -0.62 -9.22 -1.18
N VAL A 52 -0.21 -8.49 -0.15
CA VAL A 52 0.82 -7.44 -0.22
C VAL A 52 1.90 -7.85 0.77
N ASP A 53 3.15 -7.96 0.31
CA ASP A 53 4.29 -8.42 1.09
C ASP A 53 3.99 -9.73 1.85
N GLU A 54 3.43 -10.71 1.14
CA GLU A 54 3.03 -12.02 1.65
C GLU A 54 1.86 -12.01 2.66
N LYS A 55 1.45 -10.82 3.15
CA LYS A 55 0.29 -10.67 4.02
C LYS A 55 -0.99 -10.65 3.19
N LYS A 56 -1.91 -11.56 3.54
CA LYS A 56 -3.22 -11.59 2.91
C LYS A 56 -4.00 -10.33 3.27
N VAL A 57 -4.45 -9.62 2.24
CA VAL A 57 -5.26 -8.40 2.40
C VAL A 57 -6.74 -8.71 2.32
N CYS A 58 -7.15 -9.41 1.27
CA CYS A 58 -8.57 -9.59 0.96
C CYS A 58 -8.78 -10.74 -0.04
N LYS A 59 -10.03 -11.15 -0.25
CA LYS A 59 -10.46 -11.94 -1.40
C LYS A 59 -11.14 -11.01 -2.39
N LEU A 60 -10.42 -10.62 -3.45
CA LEU A 60 -10.91 -9.69 -4.46
C LEU A 60 -12.00 -10.32 -5.32
N SER A 61 -13.19 -9.77 -5.23
CA SER A 61 -14.37 -10.20 -5.97
C SER A 61 -14.40 -9.60 -7.39
N ASN A 62 -15.33 -10.08 -8.20
CA ASN A 62 -15.52 -9.59 -9.57
C ASN A 62 -16.06 -8.14 -9.57
N ASN A 63 -15.52 -7.28 -10.43
CA ASN A 63 -15.89 -5.87 -10.57
C ASN A 63 -15.82 -5.07 -9.25
N ARG A 64 -14.73 -5.29 -8.49
CA ARG A 64 -14.48 -4.64 -7.20
C ARG A 64 -13.03 -4.14 -7.13
N PHE A 65 -12.78 -3.25 -6.19
CA PHE A 65 -11.43 -2.80 -5.85
C PHE A 65 -11.17 -2.89 -4.35
N ILE A 66 -9.90 -2.93 -4.00
CA ILE A 66 -9.39 -2.78 -2.63
C ILE A 66 -8.32 -1.69 -2.62
N LYS A 67 -8.15 -1.04 -1.49
CA LYS A 67 -7.08 -0.05 -1.25
C LYS A 67 -6.21 -0.53 -0.08
N VAL A 68 -4.89 -0.41 -0.22
CA VAL A 68 -3.93 -0.82 0.80
C VAL A 68 -2.96 0.32 1.04
N GLU A 69 -2.87 0.77 2.29
CA GLU A 69 -1.84 1.73 2.68
C GLU A 69 -0.54 0.98 2.99
N VAL A 70 0.55 1.45 2.40
CA VAL A 70 1.89 0.88 2.56
C VAL A 70 2.90 1.97 2.90
N ALA A 71 4.00 1.60 3.56
CA ALA A 71 5.13 2.51 3.75
C ALA A 71 5.80 2.81 2.40
N PRO A 72 6.59 3.90 2.27
CA PRO A 72 7.44 4.07 1.09
C PRO A 72 8.44 2.93 0.96
N GLY A 73 8.67 2.46 -0.28
CA GLY A 73 9.60 1.37 -0.57
C GLY A 73 9.06 0.39 -1.61
N LYS A 74 9.73 -0.75 -1.75
CA LYS A 74 9.34 -1.82 -2.66
C LYS A 74 8.32 -2.74 -2.00
N HIS A 75 7.21 -2.96 -2.69
CA HIS A 75 6.12 -3.84 -2.26
C HIS A 75 5.79 -4.85 -3.34
N ARG A 76 5.50 -6.07 -2.92
CA ARG A 76 5.07 -7.14 -3.82
C ARG A 76 3.59 -7.39 -3.67
N VAL A 77 2.84 -7.16 -4.74
CA VAL A 77 1.44 -7.53 -4.84
C VAL A 77 1.34 -8.87 -5.53
N SER A 78 0.65 -9.84 -4.92
CA SER A 78 0.48 -11.19 -5.48
C SER A 78 -0.92 -11.74 -5.29
N SER A 79 -1.30 -12.73 -6.08
CA SER A 79 -2.60 -13.38 -5.98
C SER A 79 -2.52 -14.90 -5.97
N LYS A 80 -3.45 -15.53 -5.28
CA LYS A 80 -3.65 -16.99 -5.30
C LYS A 80 -5.12 -17.32 -5.57
N ILE A 81 -5.37 -18.35 -6.39
CA ILE A 81 -6.72 -18.89 -6.59
C ILE A 81 -7.08 -19.74 -5.37
N GLY A 82 -8.23 -19.46 -4.76
CA GLY A 82 -9.05 -20.37 -3.94
C GLY A 82 -8.29 -21.11 -2.88
N GLY A 83 -7.60 -21.01 -2.03
CA GLY A 83 -7.11 -21.75 -0.85
C GLY A 83 -6.53 -23.16 -1.08
N ILE A 84 -6.57 -23.69 -2.30
CA ILE A 84 -6.00 -24.98 -2.64
C ILE A 84 -4.77 -24.75 -3.51
N GLU A 85 -3.62 -25.11 -2.98
CA GLU A 85 -2.29 -24.88 -3.56
C GLU A 85 -1.92 -25.86 -4.69
N LEU A 86 -2.91 -26.42 -5.37
CA LEU A 86 -2.70 -27.47 -6.40
C LEU A 86 -2.05 -26.98 -7.69
N LEU A 87 -2.01 -25.68 -7.94
CA LEU A 87 -1.32 -25.12 -9.12
C LEU A 87 -0.63 -23.81 -8.73
N LYS A 88 0.65 -23.91 -8.37
CA LYS A 88 1.55 -22.82 -8.02
C LYS A 88 1.83 -21.88 -9.20
N LYS A 89 0.86 -21.10 -9.65
CA LYS A 89 1.16 -19.90 -10.44
C LYS A 89 0.68 -18.68 -9.65
N VAL A 90 1.57 -18.20 -8.82
CA VAL A 90 1.44 -16.87 -8.22
C VAL A 90 1.65 -15.87 -9.33
N THR A 91 0.64 -15.07 -9.62
CA THR A 91 0.84 -13.86 -10.42
C THR A 91 1.25 -12.77 -9.45
N GLU A 92 2.34 -12.11 -9.73
CA GLU A 92 2.89 -11.07 -8.86
C GLU A 92 3.38 -9.87 -9.68
N ILE A 93 3.40 -8.71 -9.03
CA ILE A 93 3.99 -7.47 -9.54
C ILE A 93 4.68 -6.73 -8.40
N GLU A 94 5.83 -6.10 -8.68
CA GLU A 94 6.52 -5.22 -7.75
C GLU A 94 6.09 -3.77 -7.99
N ILE A 95 5.83 -3.04 -6.92
CA ILE A 95 5.48 -1.61 -6.91
C ILE A 95 6.52 -0.88 -6.05
N GLU A 96 7.17 0.13 -6.61
CA GLU A 96 8.04 1.02 -5.86
C GLU A 96 7.23 2.23 -5.37
N ALA A 97 6.81 2.17 -4.11
CA ALA A 97 5.89 3.13 -3.52
C ALA A 97 6.63 4.33 -2.93
N GLU A 98 6.22 5.54 -3.30
CA GLU A 98 6.70 6.80 -2.74
C GLU A 98 5.63 7.41 -1.82
N ALA A 99 6.07 8.07 -0.76
CA ALA A 99 5.18 8.74 0.20
C ALA A 99 4.18 9.69 -0.48
N GLY A 100 2.93 9.61 -0.07
CA GLY A 100 1.84 10.46 -0.58
C GLY A 100 1.34 10.11 -1.99
N LYS A 101 1.94 9.11 -2.67
CA LYS A 101 1.51 8.71 -4.01
C LYS A 101 0.50 7.57 -3.99
N SER A 102 -0.27 7.47 -5.10
CA SER A 102 -1.22 6.37 -5.34
C SER A 102 -0.82 5.57 -6.56
N TYR A 103 -0.90 4.25 -6.44
CA TYR A 103 -0.55 3.26 -7.45
C TYR A 103 -1.78 2.43 -7.80
N PHE A 104 -1.90 2.01 -9.04
CA PHE A 104 -3.09 1.31 -9.53
C PHE A 104 -2.70 0.02 -10.22
N VAL A 105 -3.17 -1.10 -9.68
CA VAL A 105 -2.91 -2.45 -10.21
C VAL A 105 -4.20 -3.00 -10.80
N ALA A 106 -4.23 -3.09 -12.12
CA ALA A 106 -5.32 -3.73 -12.86
C ALA A 106 -5.14 -5.25 -12.85
N CYS A 107 -6.16 -5.96 -12.43
CA CYS A 107 -6.18 -7.41 -12.38
C CYS A 107 -7.14 -7.96 -13.43
N ASN A 108 -6.59 -8.60 -14.46
CA ASN A 108 -7.36 -9.19 -15.55
C ASN A 108 -7.32 -10.71 -15.49
N VAL A 109 -8.48 -11.35 -15.57
CA VAL A 109 -8.54 -12.81 -15.63
C VAL A 109 -8.17 -13.28 -17.02
N LYS A 110 -7.09 -14.06 -17.13
CA LYS A 110 -6.74 -14.81 -18.34
C LYS A 110 -7.16 -16.26 -18.14
N GLN A 111 -8.07 -16.69 -18.96
CA GLN A 111 -8.60 -18.06 -18.94
C GLN A 111 -8.09 -18.84 -20.13
N SER A 112 -7.64 -20.08 -19.90
CA SER A 112 -7.39 -21.10 -20.90
C SER A 112 -8.30 -22.30 -20.61
N LEU A 113 -8.33 -23.28 -21.52
CA LEU A 113 -9.21 -24.45 -21.40
C LEU A 113 -9.11 -25.20 -20.06
N THR A 114 -7.96 -25.14 -19.39
CA THR A 114 -7.71 -25.90 -18.15
C THR A 114 -7.30 -25.04 -16.97
N ARG A 115 -7.03 -23.74 -17.15
CA ARG A 115 -6.46 -22.89 -16.10
C ARG A 115 -6.94 -21.45 -16.22
N ALA A 116 -7.24 -20.84 -15.09
CA ALA A 116 -7.43 -19.40 -14.94
C ALA A 116 -6.25 -18.80 -14.15
N ARG A 117 -5.77 -17.65 -14.57
CA ARG A 117 -4.76 -16.86 -13.86
C ARG A 117 -5.16 -15.41 -13.80
N LEU A 118 -4.72 -14.73 -12.78
CA LEU A 118 -4.89 -13.28 -12.66
C LEU A 118 -3.61 -12.59 -13.18
N GLU A 119 -3.72 -11.89 -14.28
CA GLU A 119 -2.64 -11.06 -14.79
C GLU A 119 -2.73 -9.68 -14.16
N MET A 120 -1.64 -9.23 -13.55
CA MET A 120 -1.54 -7.93 -12.90
C MET A 120 -0.70 -6.98 -13.73
N THR A 121 -1.16 -5.75 -13.84
CA THR A 121 -0.46 -4.70 -14.58
C THR A 121 -0.62 -3.40 -13.82
N GLU A 122 0.48 -2.70 -13.57
CA GLU A 122 0.42 -1.32 -13.10
C GLU A 122 -0.07 -0.41 -14.22
N VAL A 123 -1.01 0.45 -13.90
CA VAL A 123 -1.62 1.37 -14.88
C VAL A 123 -1.62 2.79 -14.35
N THR A 124 -1.74 3.75 -15.26
CA THR A 124 -1.84 5.16 -14.89
C THR A 124 -3.17 5.46 -14.19
N LYS A 125 -3.17 6.49 -13.35
CA LYS A 125 -4.39 6.97 -12.68
C LYS A 125 -5.55 7.20 -13.66
N SER A 126 -5.29 7.84 -14.80
CA SER A 126 -6.32 8.13 -15.80
C SER A 126 -6.96 6.88 -16.40
N SER A 127 -6.17 5.80 -16.58
CA SER A 127 -6.68 4.50 -17.04
C SER A 127 -7.50 3.80 -15.95
N ALA A 128 -7.01 3.85 -14.71
CA ALA A 128 -7.69 3.27 -13.57
C ALA A 128 -9.04 3.95 -13.30
N ASP A 129 -9.09 5.28 -13.29
CA ASP A 129 -10.31 6.06 -13.05
C ASP A 129 -11.42 5.66 -14.02
N LYS A 130 -11.11 5.51 -15.31
CA LYS A 130 -12.07 5.07 -16.34
C LYS A 130 -12.60 3.65 -16.08
N GLN A 131 -11.72 2.74 -15.65
CA GLN A 131 -12.09 1.34 -15.42
C GLN A 131 -12.83 1.16 -14.09
N MET A 132 -12.49 1.96 -13.09
CA MET A 132 -13.05 1.87 -11.74
C MET A 132 -14.34 2.70 -11.55
N GLU A 133 -14.75 3.50 -12.54
CA GLU A 133 -15.90 4.43 -12.45
C GLU A 133 -17.17 3.78 -11.87
N LYS A 134 -17.42 2.52 -12.20
CA LYS A 134 -18.61 1.75 -11.75
C LYS A 134 -18.28 0.67 -10.72
N MET A 135 -17.05 0.68 -10.17
CA MET A 135 -16.65 -0.28 -9.17
C MET A 135 -16.90 0.29 -7.77
N THR A 136 -17.17 -0.61 -6.83
CA THR A 136 -17.25 -0.27 -5.40
C THR A 136 -16.17 -1.01 -4.62
N LEU A 137 -15.90 -0.53 -3.42
CA LEU A 137 -14.99 -1.19 -2.50
C LEU A 137 -15.43 -2.64 -2.27
N ASP A 138 -14.49 -3.55 -2.11
CA ASP A 138 -14.82 -4.95 -1.84
C ASP A 138 -15.30 -5.11 -0.39
N LYS A 139 -16.34 -5.94 -0.20
CA LYS A 139 -16.97 -6.18 1.11
C LYS A 139 -15.98 -6.60 2.20
N CYS A 140 -14.91 -7.31 1.83
CA CYS A 140 -13.89 -7.71 2.79
C CYS A 140 -13.14 -6.53 3.42
N GLN A 141 -13.16 -5.34 2.81
CA GLN A 141 -12.64 -4.10 3.41
C GLN A 141 -13.73 -3.26 4.06
N GLU A 142 -14.94 -3.26 3.51
CA GLU A 142 -16.09 -2.58 4.14
C GLU A 142 -16.31 -3.11 5.56
N GLU A 143 -16.23 -4.44 5.77
CA GLU A 143 -16.38 -5.07 7.08
C GLU A 143 -15.21 -4.77 8.06
N ALA A 144 -14.03 -4.47 7.53
CA ALA A 144 -12.86 -4.15 8.36
C ALA A 144 -12.86 -2.69 8.84
N GLU A 145 -13.46 -1.78 8.08
CA GLU A 145 -13.60 -0.36 8.45
C GLU A 145 -14.73 -0.11 9.47
N THR A 146 -15.65 -1.08 9.64
CA THR A 146 -16.84 -0.96 10.51
C THR A 146 -16.61 -1.52 11.93
N LYS A 147 -15.45 -2.12 12.20
CA LYS A 147 -15.05 -2.66 13.51
C LYS A 147 -14.06 -1.75 14.22
#